data_3056613f508d41c6297316f220326fa0
#
_entry.id   3056613f508d41c6297316f220326fa0
#
_cell.length_a   1.000
_cell.length_b   1.000
_cell.length_c   1.000
_cell.angle_alpha   90.00
_cell.angle_beta   90.00
_cell.angle_gamma   90.00
#
_symmetry.space_group_name_H-M   'P 1'
#
loop_
_entity.id
_entity.type
_entity.pdbx_description
1 polymer ?
#
loop_
_entity_poly.entity_id
_entity_poly.type
_entity_poly.pdbx_seq_one_letter_code
_entity_poly.pdbx_strand_id
1 'polypeptide(L)'
;MNGYLALCYHYIRPAANDPFPRILGTREDIFREHIQALQKKFRIISLAEAINFSYGNMNRDEEKPGLLFTFDDGLSDHYRAARILAEYGIKAVFFIPTCLLTDGLPINPIVIHYSLAHYGINEFLRAYRSALENYKINVNDFNVNYRPKTDNYQEKIYEIKRIFKYKLSYADSRRVLLFIYKNLFAKDFPEAMEIMHLTSKQIKEILDLGHNIGSHTHSHPSIASASLSSEDLRKEMFYPKEYLERTFYTKVDAFSYPFGEKQDYAGSEQLLRAVSAYKLAFTVDRFLNTPEVSPFRLGRYSVYSTDTAEKLISDLKALAQV
;
A
#
# COMPACT_ATOMS: atom_id res chain seq x y z
N MET A 1 -16.76 -3.04 23.70
CA MET A 1 -16.72 -3.54 22.31
C MET A 1 -15.41 -4.30 22.09
N ASN A 2 -15.45 -5.50 21.49
CA ASN A 2 -14.29 -6.41 21.49
C ASN A 2 -13.50 -6.38 20.18
N GLY A 3 -13.08 -5.20 19.69
CA GLY A 3 -12.32 -5.17 18.44
C GLY A 3 -11.83 -3.78 18.06
N TYR A 4 -11.11 -3.74 16.96
CA TYR A 4 -10.65 -2.50 16.35
C TYR A 4 -10.82 -2.54 14.83
N LEU A 5 -10.95 -1.38 14.24
CA LEU A 5 -10.91 -1.16 12.80
C LEU A 5 -9.51 -0.66 12.41
N ALA A 6 -9.10 -0.93 11.19
CA ALA A 6 -7.89 -0.36 10.63
C ALA A 6 -8.19 0.35 9.31
N LEU A 7 -7.57 1.51 9.09
CA LEU A 7 -7.66 2.28 7.85
C LEU A 7 -6.44 1.99 6.99
N CYS A 8 -6.65 1.89 5.69
CA CYS A 8 -5.58 1.79 4.69
C CYS A 8 -5.61 3.04 3.80
N TYR A 9 -4.66 3.94 4.01
CA TYR A 9 -4.39 5.07 3.13
C TYR A 9 -3.24 4.74 2.17
N HIS A 10 -3.24 5.43 1.02
CA HIS A 10 -2.13 5.45 0.08
C HIS A 10 -1.67 6.90 -0.11
N TYR A 11 -2.11 7.57 -1.17
CA TYR A 11 -1.69 8.94 -1.46
C TYR A 11 -2.36 9.97 -0.53
N ILE A 12 -1.53 10.88 0.03
CA ILE A 12 -1.98 12.10 0.70
C ILE A 12 -1.49 13.29 -0.12
N ARG A 13 -2.35 13.75 -1.04
CA ARG A 13 -1.97 14.73 -2.05
C ARG A 13 -1.96 16.15 -1.50
N PRO A 14 -1.10 17.06 -2.03
CA PRO A 14 -1.14 18.47 -1.69
C PRO A 14 -2.55 19.07 -1.88
N ALA A 15 -2.96 19.95 -0.97
CA ALA A 15 -4.22 20.67 -1.10
C ALA A 15 -4.24 21.67 -2.27
N ALA A 16 -3.04 22.20 -2.63
CA ALA A 16 -2.85 23.13 -3.75
C ALA A 16 -1.53 22.83 -4.47
N ASN A 17 -1.44 23.23 -5.74
CA ASN A 17 -0.24 23.11 -6.56
C ASN A 17 0.31 21.68 -6.67
N ASP A 18 -0.57 20.69 -6.77
CA ASP A 18 -0.17 19.30 -6.97
C ASP A 18 0.52 19.15 -8.34
N PRO A 19 1.80 18.72 -8.39
CA PRO A 19 2.51 18.53 -9.67
C PRO A 19 1.93 17.37 -10.50
N PHE A 20 1.17 16.44 -9.86
CA PHE A 20 0.55 15.30 -10.51
C PHE A 20 -0.95 15.20 -10.18
N PRO A 21 -1.78 16.17 -10.61
CA PRO A 21 -3.17 16.31 -10.16
C PRO A 21 -4.11 15.18 -10.64
N ARG A 22 -3.63 14.31 -11.54
CA ARG A 22 -4.38 13.12 -12.00
C ARG A 22 -4.15 11.88 -11.12
N ILE A 23 -3.22 11.95 -10.16
CA ILE A 23 -3.09 10.88 -9.16
C ILE A 23 -4.22 11.06 -8.15
N LEU A 24 -5.10 10.07 -8.10
CA LEU A 24 -6.20 10.05 -7.15
C LEU A 24 -5.68 9.71 -5.75
N GLY A 25 -5.96 10.56 -4.78
CA GLY A 25 -5.57 10.37 -3.39
C GLY A 25 -6.37 11.31 -2.49
N THR A 26 -6.32 11.07 -1.19
CA THR A 26 -6.93 11.98 -0.21
C THR A 26 -6.14 13.28 -0.18
N ARG A 27 -6.79 14.42 -0.33
CA ARG A 27 -6.13 15.72 -0.22
C ARG A 27 -5.77 15.99 1.24
N GLU A 28 -4.71 16.75 1.46
CA GLU A 28 -4.21 17.07 2.81
C GLU A 28 -5.27 17.73 3.70
N ASP A 29 -6.06 18.65 3.17
CA ASP A 29 -7.14 19.31 3.90
C ASP A 29 -8.24 18.32 4.31
N ILE A 30 -8.67 17.45 3.38
CA ILE A 30 -9.64 16.38 3.65
C ILE A 30 -9.05 15.35 4.66
N PHE A 31 -7.76 15.05 4.57
CA PHE A 31 -7.11 14.16 5.53
C PHE A 31 -7.14 14.72 6.96
N ARG A 32 -6.93 16.04 7.13
CA ARG A 32 -7.10 16.74 8.42
C ARG A 32 -8.54 16.68 8.93
N GLU A 33 -9.53 16.86 8.04
CA GLU A 33 -10.94 16.69 8.39
C GLU A 33 -11.26 15.25 8.84
N HIS A 34 -10.74 14.23 8.13
CA HIS A 34 -10.86 12.83 8.53
C HIS A 34 -10.32 12.61 9.96
N ILE A 35 -9.10 13.07 10.25
CA ILE A 35 -8.48 12.92 11.57
C ILE A 35 -9.36 13.52 12.65
N GLN A 36 -9.77 14.79 12.49
CA GLN A 36 -10.57 15.51 13.48
C GLN A 36 -11.93 14.84 13.74
N ALA A 37 -12.57 14.35 12.70
CA ALA A 37 -13.85 13.70 12.79
C ALA A 37 -13.75 12.30 13.41
N LEU A 38 -12.72 11.54 13.04
CA LEU A 38 -12.50 10.18 13.55
C LEU A 38 -12.11 10.16 15.03
N GLN A 39 -11.24 11.08 15.49
CA GLN A 39 -10.87 11.20 16.91
C GLN A 39 -12.09 11.45 17.82
N LYS A 40 -13.14 12.11 17.31
CA LYS A 40 -14.38 12.32 18.09
C LYS A 40 -15.19 11.06 18.27
N LYS A 41 -15.10 10.09 17.36
CA LYS A 41 -15.98 8.91 17.28
C LYS A 41 -15.29 7.60 17.65
N PHE A 42 -13.98 7.52 17.46
CA PHE A 42 -13.18 6.31 17.69
C PHE A 42 -12.05 6.60 18.68
N ARG A 43 -11.59 5.55 19.34
CA ARG A 43 -10.34 5.59 20.11
C ARG A 43 -9.18 5.25 19.17
N ILE A 44 -8.34 6.23 18.89
CA ILE A 44 -7.16 5.98 18.04
C ILE A 44 -6.18 5.11 18.81
N ILE A 45 -5.76 4.00 18.21
CA ILE A 45 -4.86 3.01 18.82
C ILE A 45 -3.51 2.95 18.09
N SER A 46 -2.49 2.56 18.83
CA SER A 46 -1.15 2.26 18.33
C SER A 46 -1.05 0.83 17.79
N LEU A 47 0.04 0.52 17.06
CA LEU A 47 0.36 -0.85 16.64
C LEU A 47 0.49 -1.81 17.83
N ALA A 48 1.10 -1.35 18.94
CA ALA A 48 1.24 -2.17 20.15
C ALA A 48 -0.12 -2.56 20.75
N GLU A 49 -1.07 -1.62 20.76
CA GLU A 49 -2.44 -1.91 21.21
C GLU A 49 -3.16 -2.85 20.23
N ALA A 50 -3.01 -2.67 18.92
CA ALA A 50 -3.58 -3.59 17.92
C ALA A 50 -3.03 -5.03 18.08
N ILE A 51 -1.73 -5.18 18.38
CA ILE A 51 -1.12 -6.47 18.71
C ILE A 51 -1.79 -7.05 19.97
N ASN A 52 -1.87 -6.30 21.06
CA ASN A 52 -2.49 -6.75 22.29
C ASN A 52 -3.95 -7.17 22.09
N PHE A 53 -4.72 -6.42 21.29
CA PHE A 53 -6.08 -6.79 20.90
C PHE A 53 -6.15 -8.14 20.19
N SER A 54 -5.32 -8.30 19.16
CA SER A 54 -5.33 -9.50 18.32
C SER A 54 -4.94 -10.78 19.06
N TYR A 55 -4.24 -10.63 20.19
CA TYR A 55 -3.86 -11.76 21.06
C TYR A 55 -4.68 -11.87 22.36
N GLY A 56 -5.79 -11.09 22.46
CA GLY A 56 -6.70 -11.17 23.59
C GLY A 56 -6.17 -10.59 24.91
N ASN A 57 -5.12 -9.78 24.86
CA ASN A 57 -4.43 -9.23 26.03
C ASN A 57 -4.96 -7.86 26.50
N MET A 58 -6.14 -7.42 26.03
CA MET A 58 -6.73 -6.13 26.40
C MET A 58 -7.99 -6.27 27.23
N ASN A 59 -8.22 -5.33 28.16
CA ASN A 59 -9.46 -5.19 28.91
C ASN A 59 -10.63 -4.80 27.98
N ARG A 60 -11.78 -5.45 28.21
CA ARG A 60 -12.96 -5.43 27.32
C ARG A 60 -13.93 -4.25 27.52
N ASP A 61 -13.64 -3.32 28.43
CA ASP A 61 -14.59 -2.28 28.88
C ASP A 61 -14.39 -0.91 28.21
N GLU A 62 -14.17 -0.88 26.89
CA GLU A 62 -14.03 0.40 26.20
C GLU A 62 -15.31 0.78 25.43
N GLU A 63 -15.80 2.01 25.69
CA GLU A 63 -17.03 2.57 25.09
C GLU A 63 -16.91 2.78 23.57
N LYS A 64 -15.67 3.02 23.05
CA LYS A 64 -15.42 3.32 21.63
C LYS A 64 -14.57 2.24 21.00
N PRO A 65 -14.89 1.81 19.75
CA PRO A 65 -14.02 0.89 19.01
C PRO A 65 -12.65 1.51 18.73
N GLY A 66 -11.60 0.68 18.76
CA GLY A 66 -10.26 1.07 18.38
C GLY A 66 -10.18 1.40 16.90
N LEU A 67 -9.31 2.35 16.51
CA LEU A 67 -9.04 2.70 15.12
C LEU A 67 -7.55 2.88 14.89
N LEU A 68 -6.96 2.03 14.03
CA LEU A 68 -5.56 2.07 13.63
C LEU A 68 -5.41 2.75 12.27
N PHE A 69 -4.48 3.70 12.16
CA PHE A 69 -4.09 4.29 10.86
C PHE A 69 -2.95 3.51 10.25
N THR A 70 -3.10 3.09 9.00
CA THR A 70 -2.04 2.43 8.21
C THR A 70 -1.90 3.04 6.82
N PHE A 71 -0.69 2.96 6.25
CA PHE A 71 -0.32 3.52 4.96
C PHE A 71 0.50 2.50 4.18
N ASP A 72 0.13 2.22 2.92
CA ASP A 72 0.79 1.23 2.08
C ASP A 72 1.66 1.88 0.99
N ASP A 73 2.60 1.14 0.40
CA ASP A 73 3.43 1.48 -0.77
C ASP A 73 4.69 2.33 -0.50
N GLY A 74 4.94 2.79 0.72
CA GLY A 74 6.13 3.61 1.01
C GLY A 74 6.22 4.87 0.15
N LEU A 75 5.10 5.57 -0.06
CA LEU A 75 4.99 6.75 -0.91
C LEU A 75 5.64 7.98 -0.29
N SER A 76 6.20 8.88 -1.11
CA SER A 76 6.74 10.17 -0.65
C SER A 76 5.71 11.00 0.12
N ASP A 77 4.43 10.90 -0.25
CA ASP A 77 3.29 11.52 0.43
C ASP A 77 3.18 11.13 1.91
N HIS A 78 3.69 9.96 2.29
CA HIS A 78 3.63 9.46 3.67
C HIS A 78 4.44 10.31 4.66
N TYR A 79 5.51 10.96 4.18
CA TYR A 79 6.25 11.90 5.03
C TYR A 79 5.39 13.08 5.48
N ARG A 80 4.56 13.62 4.58
CA ARG A 80 3.56 14.65 4.92
C ARG A 80 2.51 14.10 5.87
N ALA A 81 1.95 12.92 5.57
CA ALA A 81 0.94 12.27 6.41
C ALA A 81 1.45 12.05 7.85
N ALA A 82 2.68 11.57 8.02
CA ALA A 82 3.30 11.34 9.32
C ALA A 82 3.41 12.62 10.14
N ARG A 83 3.85 13.73 9.53
CA ARG A 83 3.94 15.02 10.21
C ARG A 83 2.57 15.53 10.65
N ILE A 84 1.56 15.42 9.78
CA ILE A 84 0.19 15.80 10.13
C ILE A 84 -0.32 14.94 11.30
N LEU A 85 -0.17 13.62 11.25
CA LEU A 85 -0.60 12.74 12.34
C LEU A 85 0.08 13.07 13.68
N ALA A 86 1.38 13.41 13.64
CA ALA A 86 2.12 13.83 14.83
C ALA A 86 1.55 15.12 15.47
N GLU A 87 1.07 16.09 14.65
CA GLU A 87 0.39 17.30 15.13
C GLU A 87 -0.86 16.96 15.97
N TYR A 88 -1.53 15.83 15.66
CA TYR A 88 -2.72 15.35 16.38
C TYR A 88 -2.40 14.28 17.46
N GLY A 89 -1.12 14.00 17.72
CA GLY A 89 -0.70 12.98 18.69
C GLY A 89 -1.02 11.54 18.27
N ILE A 90 -1.25 11.29 16.99
CA ILE A 90 -1.61 9.98 16.43
C ILE A 90 -0.36 9.24 15.98
N LYS A 91 -0.26 7.94 16.35
CA LYS A 91 0.74 7.02 15.83
C LYS A 91 0.13 6.11 14.77
N ALA A 92 0.85 5.92 13.67
CA ALA A 92 0.42 5.12 12.53
C ALA A 92 1.47 4.07 12.14
N VAL A 93 1.11 3.18 11.21
CA VAL A 93 2.03 2.18 10.63
C VAL A 93 2.20 2.49 9.15
N PHE A 94 3.45 2.60 8.70
CA PHE A 94 3.81 2.81 7.30
C PHE A 94 4.47 1.55 6.74
N PHE A 95 3.81 0.92 5.77
CA PHE A 95 4.29 -0.32 5.15
C PHE A 95 5.21 0.00 3.96
N ILE A 96 6.45 -0.49 4.05
CA ILE A 96 7.55 -0.12 3.15
C ILE A 96 7.97 -1.32 2.30
N PRO A 97 7.84 -1.25 0.96
CA PRO A 97 8.52 -2.16 0.06
C PRO A 97 10.03 -1.92 0.06
N THR A 98 10.85 -2.95 0.19
CA THR A 98 12.29 -2.73 0.39
C THR A 98 13.09 -2.47 -0.89
N CYS A 99 12.58 -2.82 -2.07
CA CYS A 99 13.24 -2.51 -3.35
C CYS A 99 13.46 -1.00 -3.56
N LEU A 100 12.66 -0.15 -2.88
CA LEU A 100 12.83 1.31 -2.90
C LEU A 100 14.21 1.72 -2.36
N LEU A 101 14.67 1.01 -1.33
CA LEU A 101 15.87 1.33 -0.55
C LEU A 101 17.09 0.52 -0.99
N THR A 102 16.91 -0.73 -1.42
CA THR A 102 18.00 -1.64 -1.78
C THR A 102 18.37 -1.53 -3.25
N ASP A 103 17.37 -1.42 -4.12
CA ASP A 103 17.55 -1.47 -5.57
C ASP A 103 17.45 -0.08 -6.20
N GLY A 104 16.91 0.91 -5.47
CA GLY A 104 16.59 2.23 -6.01
C GLY A 104 15.54 2.17 -7.12
N LEU A 105 14.56 1.25 -7.00
CA LEU A 105 13.56 1.00 -8.02
C LEU A 105 12.14 1.14 -7.47
N PRO A 106 11.22 1.78 -8.21
CA PRO A 106 9.83 1.93 -7.79
C PRO A 106 9.07 0.60 -7.89
N ILE A 107 7.99 0.46 -7.13
CA ILE A 107 7.06 -0.66 -7.28
C ILE A 107 6.14 -0.48 -8.49
N ASN A 108 5.68 -1.60 -9.03
CA ASN A 108 4.89 -1.64 -10.28
C ASN A 108 3.66 -0.71 -10.31
N PRO A 109 2.78 -0.69 -9.29
CA PRO A 109 1.59 0.18 -9.31
C PRO A 109 1.94 1.66 -9.43
N ILE A 110 3.03 2.08 -8.79
CA ILE A 110 3.43 3.49 -8.74
C ILE A 110 4.00 3.96 -10.09
N VAL A 111 4.74 3.10 -10.78
CA VAL A 111 5.15 3.38 -12.18
C VAL A 111 3.92 3.64 -13.06
N ILE A 112 2.89 2.79 -12.95
CA ILE A 112 1.65 2.95 -13.73
C ILE A 112 0.96 4.27 -13.39
N HIS A 113 0.80 4.57 -12.08
CA HIS A 113 0.09 5.76 -11.62
C HIS A 113 0.76 7.04 -12.14
N TYR A 114 2.07 7.21 -11.90
CA TYR A 114 2.79 8.41 -12.30
C TYR A 114 2.92 8.54 -13.82
N SER A 115 3.19 7.44 -14.52
CA SER A 115 3.29 7.47 -15.99
C SER A 115 1.95 7.83 -16.64
N LEU A 116 0.85 7.25 -16.19
CA LEU A 116 -0.48 7.59 -16.73
C LEU A 116 -0.91 9.02 -16.33
N ALA A 117 -0.61 9.46 -15.11
CA ALA A 117 -0.96 10.79 -14.66
C ALA A 117 -0.21 11.89 -15.42
N HIS A 118 1.05 11.68 -15.73
CA HIS A 118 1.87 12.68 -16.41
C HIS A 118 1.73 12.62 -17.93
N TYR A 119 1.94 11.43 -18.53
CA TYR A 119 2.00 11.27 -19.99
C TYR A 119 0.66 10.90 -20.62
N GLY A 120 -0.28 10.37 -19.85
CA GLY A 120 -1.55 9.85 -20.35
C GLY A 120 -1.45 8.47 -20.98
N ILE A 121 -2.61 7.93 -21.36
CA ILE A 121 -2.74 6.53 -21.80
C ILE A 121 -1.99 6.27 -23.12
N ASN A 122 -2.06 7.19 -24.08
CA ASN A 122 -1.48 6.95 -25.41
C ASN A 122 0.05 6.81 -25.37
N GLU A 123 0.72 7.69 -24.62
CA GLU A 123 2.17 7.66 -24.47
C GLU A 123 2.60 6.43 -23.64
N PHE A 124 1.88 6.14 -22.55
CA PHE A 124 2.10 4.93 -21.78
C PHE A 124 2.01 3.66 -22.65
N LEU A 125 0.98 3.54 -23.49
CA LEU A 125 0.81 2.38 -24.37
C LEU A 125 1.85 2.33 -25.48
N ARG A 126 2.38 3.46 -25.94
CA ARG A 126 3.52 3.48 -26.88
C ARG A 126 4.76 2.89 -26.23
N ALA A 127 5.12 3.36 -25.05
CA ALA A 127 6.25 2.83 -24.28
C ALA A 127 6.06 1.35 -23.91
N TYR A 128 4.85 0.94 -23.59
CA TYR A 128 4.49 -0.44 -23.32
C TYR A 128 4.77 -1.35 -24.55
N ARG A 129 4.33 -0.98 -25.75
CA ARG A 129 4.62 -1.74 -26.97
C ARG A 129 6.12 -1.84 -27.24
N SER A 130 6.84 -0.73 -27.11
CA SER A 130 8.30 -0.73 -27.24
C SER A 130 8.99 -1.66 -26.23
N ALA A 131 8.48 -1.73 -24.99
CA ALA A 131 9.00 -2.65 -23.99
C ALA A 131 8.76 -4.11 -24.37
N LEU A 132 7.57 -4.44 -24.87
CA LEU A 132 7.23 -5.80 -25.33
C LEU A 132 8.13 -6.25 -26.47
N GLU A 133 8.35 -5.39 -27.46
CA GLU A 133 9.25 -5.64 -28.60
C GLU A 133 10.70 -5.85 -28.10
N ASN A 134 11.19 -4.95 -27.24
CA ASN A 134 12.54 -5.03 -26.66
C ASN A 134 12.80 -6.35 -25.93
N TYR A 135 11.81 -6.84 -25.18
CA TYR A 135 11.92 -8.09 -24.42
C TYR A 135 11.42 -9.32 -25.18
N LYS A 136 11.01 -9.18 -26.44
CA LYS A 136 10.46 -10.26 -27.29
C LYS A 136 9.32 -11.01 -26.61
N ILE A 137 8.47 -10.28 -25.87
CA ILE A 137 7.27 -10.84 -25.25
C ILE A 137 6.22 -11.02 -26.35
N ASN A 138 5.72 -12.26 -26.52
CA ASN A 138 4.73 -12.55 -27.53
C ASN A 138 3.38 -11.92 -27.17
N VAL A 139 2.99 -10.91 -27.93
CA VAL A 139 1.74 -10.14 -27.75
C VAL A 139 0.49 -10.98 -28.01
N ASN A 140 0.60 -12.06 -28.80
CA ASN A 140 -0.55 -12.89 -29.18
C ASN A 140 -1.02 -13.80 -28.04
N ASP A 141 -0.12 -14.19 -27.14
CA ASP A 141 -0.45 -15.05 -25.99
C ASP A 141 -1.21 -14.31 -24.87
N PHE A 142 -1.25 -12.97 -24.87
CA PHE A 142 -1.70 -12.21 -23.72
C PHE A 142 -2.91 -11.29 -23.97
N ASN A 143 -3.57 -11.30 -25.12
CA ASN A 143 -4.53 -10.25 -25.47
C ASN A 143 -3.96 -8.82 -25.29
N VAL A 144 -2.66 -8.66 -25.47
CA VAL A 144 -1.89 -7.46 -25.15
C VAL A 144 -2.02 -6.40 -26.25
N ASN A 145 -2.69 -6.70 -27.34
CA ASN A 145 -3.24 -5.68 -28.23
C ASN A 145 -4.39 -4.98 -27.50
N TYR A 146 -4.01 -4.31 -26.39
CA TYR A 146 -4.95 -3.52 -25.65
C TYR A 146 -5.58 -2.48 -26.58
N ARG A 147 -6.79 -2.78 -27.01
CA ARG A 147 -7.72 -1.83 -27.61
C ARG A 147 -8.75 -1.53 -26.54
N PRO A 148 -8.82 -0.29 -26.06
CA PRO A 148 -9.85 0.07 -25.09
C PRO A 148 -11.22 -0.35 -25.63
N LYS A 149 -11.97 -1.11 -24.83
CA LYS A 149 -13.34 -1.50 -25.14
C LYS A 149 -14.36 -0.42 -24.75
N THR A 150 -13.89 0.64 -24.13
CA THR A 150 -14.68 1.73 -23.55
C THR A 150 -14.00 3.06 -23.81
N ASP A 151 -14.76 4.14 -23.85
CA ASP A 151 -14.23 5.50 -23.89
C ASP A 151 -14.01 6.08 -22.49
N ASN A 152 -14.50 5.41 -21.45
CA ASN A 152 -14.31 5.81 -20.07
C ASN A 152 -12.83 5.69 -19.65
N TYR A 153 -12.25 6.82 -19.24
CA TYR A 153 -10.83 6.91 -18.88
C TYR A 153 -10.47 6.02 -17.68
N GLN A 154 -11.33 5.95 -16.67
CA GLN A 154 -11.07 5.16 -15.46
C GLN A 154 -11.14 3.65 -15.74
N GLU A 155 -12.06 3.22 -16.58
CA GLU A 155 -12.14 1.82 -17.03
C GLU A 155 -10.88 1.43 -17.81
N LYS A 156 -10.37 2.31 -18.68
CA LYS A 156 -9.09 2.08 -19.40
C LYS A 156 -7.93 1.89 -18.42
N ILE A 157 -7.83 2.73 -17.40
CA ILE A 157 -6.79 2.59 -16.36
C ILE A 157 -6.95 1.26 -15.61
N TYR A 158 -8.16 0.89 -15.25
CA TYR A 158 -8.44 -0.37 -14.57
C TYR A 158 -8.03 -1.58 -15.41
N GLU A 159 -8.34 -1.59 -16.70
CA GLU A 159 -7.93 -2.66 -17.63
C GLU A 159 -6.40 -2.74 -17.75
N ILE A 160 -5.70 -1.60 -17.87
CA ILE A 160 -4.23 -1.54 -17.90
C ILE A 160 -3.65 -2.16 -16.63
N LYS A 161 -4.14 -1.77 -15.45
CA LYS A 161 -3.69 -2.34 -14.17
C LYS A 161 -3.87 -3.86 -14.10
N ARG A 162 -5.00 -4.37 -14.60
CA ARG A 162 -5.27 -5.82 -14.65
C ARG A 162 -4.30 -6.58 -15.55
N ILE A 163 -3.83 -6.00 -16.66
CA ILE A 163 -2.82 -6.62 -17.53
C ILE A 163 -1.55 -6.88 -16.71
N PHE A 164 -1.04 -5.88 -16.03
CA PHE A 164 0.18 -5.98 -15.24
C PHE A 164 0.03 -6.84 -13.99
N LYS A 165 -1.16 -6.90 -13.41
CA LYS A 165 -1.41 -7.68 -12.19
C LYS A 165 -1.67 -9.16 -12.46
N TYR A 166 -2.39 -9.50 -13.55
CA TYR A 166 -2.94 -10.85 -13.72
C TYR A 166 -2.72 -11.49 -15.11
N LYS A 167 -2.24 -10.74 -16.10
CA LYS A 167 -2.11 -11.25 -17.47
C LYS A 167 -0.66 -11.50 -17.87
N LEU A 168 0.24 -10.65 -17.44
CA LEU A 168 1.67 -10.88 -17.57
C LEU A 168 2.18 -11.67 -16.37
N SER A 169 3.23 -12.48 -16.57
CA SER A 169 3.99 -13.01 -15.44
C SER A 169 4.51 -11.85 -14.58
N TYR A 170 4.72 -12.07 -13.28
CA TYR A 170 5.27 -11.01 -12.42
C TYR A 170 6.62 -10.52 -12.96
N ALA A 171 7.49 -11.41 -13.41
CA ALA A 171 8.79 -11.08 -13.97
C ALA A 171 8.66 -10.20 -15.24
N ASP A 172 7.75 -10.55 -16.15
CA ASP A 172 7.49 -9.76 -17.36
C ASP A 172 6.87 -8.40 -17.02
N SER A 173 5.89 -8.39 -16.13
CA SER A 173 5.27 -7.16 -15.64
C SER A 173 6.32 -6.22 -15.04
N ARG A 174 7.21 -6.75 -14.20
CA ARG A 174 8.28 -5.99 -13.56
C ARG A 174 9.26 -5.39 -14.58
N ARG A 175 9.81 -6.21 -15.50
CA ARG A 175 10.77 -5.73 -16.50
C ARG A 175 10.16 -4.73 -17.49
N VAL A 176 8.92 -4.92 -17.91
CA VAL A 176 8.20 -4.00 -18.79
C VAL A 176 7.97 -2.65 -18.10
N LEU A 177 7.48 -2.65 -16.86
CA LEU A 177 7.23 -1.42 -16.12
C LEU A 177 8.54 -0.69 -15.77
N LEU A 178 9.61 -1.40 -15.45
CA LEU A 178 10.93 -0.76 -15.27
C LEU A 178 11.49 -0.17 -16.56
N PHE A 179 11.20 -0.77 -17.71
CA PHE A 179 11.54 -0.17 -19.01
C PHE A 179 10.76 1.14 -19.21
N ILE A 180 9.44 1.13 -18.95
CA ILE A 180 8.61 2.34 -19.02
C ILE A 180 9.11 3.40 -18.05
N TYR A 181 9.40 3.05 -16.80
CA TYR A 181 9.94 3.95 -15.80
C TYR A 181 11.24 4.62 -16.29
N LYS A 182 12.20 3.84 -16.76
CA LYS A 182 13.51 4.34 -17.20
C LYS A 182 13.44 5.21 -18.45
N ASN A 183 12.58 4.85 -19.42
CA ASN A 183 12.53 5.50 -20.72
C ASN A 183 11.51 6.66 -20.81
N LEU A 184 10.58 6.75 -19.86
CA LEU A 184 9.68 7.88 -19.72
C LEU A 184 10.00 8.69 -18.46
N PHE A 185 9.56 8.23 -17.31
CA PHE A 185 9.51 9.04 -16.11
C PHE A 185 10.88 9.43 -15.57
N ALA A 186 11.80 8.47 -15.38
CA ALA A 186 13.14 8.76 -14.86
C ALA A 186 14.02 9.55 -15.86
N LYS A 187 13.68 9.54 -17.15
CA LYS A 187 14.34 10.37 -18.15
C LYS A 187 14.01 11.85 -17.97
N ASP A 188 12.76 12.17 -17.68
CA ASP A 188 12.28 13.54 -17.54
C ASP A 188 12.43 14.07 -16.11
N PHE A 189 12.46 13.15 -15.12
CA PHE A 189 12.58 13.43 -13.69
C PHE A 189 13.78 12.67 -13.10
N PRO A 190 14.98 13.24 -13.06
CA PRO A 190 16.15 12.60 -12.44
C PRO A 190 15.93 12.18 -10.99
N GLU A 191 15.09 12.93 -10.25
CA GLU A 191 14.67 12.69 -8.86
C GLU A 191 13.41 11.80 -8.74
N ALA A 192 13.10 11.02 -9.77
CA ALA A 192 11.87 10.21 -9.86
C ALA A 192 11.60 9.34 -8.62
N MET A 193 12.64 8.75 -8.02
CA MET A 193 12.48 7.93 -6.81
C MET A 193 12.02 8.76 -5.62
N GLU A 194 12.54 9.95 -5.42
CA GLU A 194 12.16 10.86 -4.33
C GLU A 194 10.77 11.46 -4.55
N ILE A 195 10.37 11.65 -5.81
CA ILE A 195 9.01 12.06 -6.16
C ILE A 195 8.01 10.97 -5.81
N MET A 196 8.34 9.70 -6.07
CA MET A 196 7.44 8.57 -5.92
C MET A 196 7.42 8.00 -4.51
N HIS A 197 8.57 7.90 -3.86
CA HIS A 197 8.77 7.08 -2.67
C HIS A 197 9.53 7.79 -1.55
N LEU A 198 9.36 7.26 -0.34
CA LEU A 198 10.11 7.68 0.84
C LEU A 198 11.61 7.40 0.68
N THR A 199 12.42 8.36 1.09
CA THR A 199 13.88 8.17 1.29
C THR A 199 14.16 7.55 2.67
N SER A 200 15.36 6.95 2.83
CA SER A 200 15.80 6.43 4.14
C SER A 200 15.82 7.52 5.22
N LYS A 201 16.12 8.77 4.85
CA LYS A 201 16.08 9.92 5.77
C LYS A 201 14.66 10.17 6.27
N GLN A 202 13.69 10.24 5.36
CA GLN A 202 12.28 10.45 5.71
C GLN A 202 11.72 9.32 6.56
N ILE A 203 12.12 8.07 6.31
CA ILE A 203 11.71 6.93 7.14
C ILE A 203 12.26 7.07 8.57
N LYS A 204 13.51 7.50 8.75
CA LYS A 204 14.05 7.79 10.10
C LYS A 204 13.26 8.89 10.80
N GLU A 205 12.95 9.97 10.10
CA GLU A 205 12.15 11.07 10.67
C GLU A 205 10.72 10.61 11.03
N ILE A 206 10.10 9.72 10.24
CA ILE A 206 8.81 9.08 10.58
C ILE A 206 8.91 8.28 11.88
N LEU A 207 9.98 7.52 12.07
CA LEU A 207 10.23 6.79 13.33
C LEU A 207 10.48 7.73 14.49
N ASP A 208 11.24 8.82 14.31
CA ASP A 208 11.53 9.83 15.32
C ASP A 208 10.24 10.56 15.79
N LEU A 209 9.24 10.70 14.92
CA LEU A 209 7.89 11.17 15.25
C LEU A 209 7.08 10.15 16.06
N GLY A 210 7.61 8.96 16.31
CA GLY A 210 6.98 7.91 17.11
C GLY A 210 6.03 6.99 16.34
N HIS A 211 6.01 7.05 15.02
CA HIS A 211 5.29 6.10 14.17
C HIS A 211 6.01 4.77 14.08
N ASN A 212 5.33 3.76 13.53
CA ASN A 212 5.90 2.46 13.24
C ASN A 212 6.08 2.28 11.73
N ILE A 213 7.06 1.48 11.34
CA ILE A 213 7.13 0.93 9.99
C ILE A 213 6.75 -0.55 10.00
N GLY A 214 6.20 -1.00 8.87
CA GLY A 214 5.88 -2.40 8.59
C GLY A 214 6.48 -2.84 7.26
N SER A 215 6.44 -4.13 6.98
CA SER A 215 6.88 -4.68 5.71
C SER A 215 5.74 -4.71 4.69
N HIS A 216 6.06 -4.36 3.44
CA HIS A 216 5.15 -4.48 2.29
C HIS A 216 5.77 -5.29 1.16
N THR A 217 6.40 -6.41 1.50
CA THR A 217 7.23 -7.25 0.63
C THR A 217 8.52 -6.55 0.16
N HIS A 218 9.30 -7.23 -0.68
CA HIS A 218 10.45 -6.62 -1.31
C HIS A 218 10.05 -5.75 -2.51
N SER A 219 9.32 -6.31 -3.46
CA SER A 219 9.04 -5.66 -4.76
C SER A 219 7.56 -5.59 -5.15
N HIS A 220 6.65 -5.83 -4.17
CA HIS A 220 5.21 -5.68 -4.31
C HIS A 220 4.54 -6.64 -5.32
N PRO A 221 4.82 -7.96 -5.30
CA PRO A 221 4.06 -8.93 -6.09
C PRO A 221 2.69 -9.22 -5.45
N SER A 222 1.72 -9.67 -6.25
CA SER A 222 0.58 -10.43 -5.74
C SER A 222 1.07 -11.82 -5.31
N ILE A 223 1.27 -12.04 -4.01
CA ILE A 223 1.99 -13.21 -3.49
C ILE A 223 1.37 -14.52 -3.96
N ALA A 224 0.04 -14.62 -3.89
CA ALA A 224 -0.67 -15.84 -4.28
C ALA A 224 -0.78 -16.02 -5.81
N SER A 225 -0.79 -14.92 -6.58
CA SER A 225 -0.99 -14.98 -8.04
C SER A 225 0.31 -14.95 -8.84
N ALA A 226 1.44 -14.56 -8.24
CA ALA A 226 2.70 -14.35 -8.97
C ALA A 226 3.49 -15.64 -9.26
N SER A 227 3.03 -16.82 -8.82
CA SER A 227 3.70 -18.11 -9.00
C SER A 227 5.18 -18.09 -8.55
N LEU A 228 5.43 -17.51 -7.38
CA LEU A 228 6.75 -17.33 -6.82
C LEU A 228 7.35 -18.67 -6.36
N SER A 229 8.64 -18.87 -6.61
CA SER A 229 9.40 -19.98 -6.02
C SER A 229 9.52 -19.82 -4.49
N SER A 230 9.92 -20.88 -3.79
CA SER A 230 10.16 -20.79 -2.33
C SER A 230 11.25 -19.76 -1.98
N GLU A 231 12.26 -19.61 -2.82
CA GLU A 231 13.31 -18.61 -2.67
C GLU A 231 12.78 -17.19 -2.88
N ASP A 232 11.96 -16.96 -3.93
CA ASP A 232 11.32 -15.67 -4.17
C ASP A 232 10.37 -15.30 -3.04
N LEU A 233 9.59 -16.25 -2.52
CA LEU A 233 8.72 -16.05 -1.37
C LEU A 233 9.52 -15.59 -0.14
N ARG A 234 10.69 -16.22 0.11
CA ARG A 234 11.57 -15.81 1.20
C ARG A 234 12.09 -14.38 0.99
N LYS A 235 12.52 -14.07 -0.23
CA LYS A 235 12.98 -12.73 -0.61
C LYS A 235 11.87 -11.68 -0.47
N GLU A 236 10.65 -12.01 -0.87
CA GLU A 236 9.53 -11.07 -0.82
C GLU A 236 8.97 -10.86 0.59
N MET A 237 8.88 -11.91 1.41
CA MET A 237 8.13 -11.86 2.66
C MET A 237 9.01 -11.74 3.92
N PHE A 238 10.25 -12.26 3.92
CA PHE A 238 11.06 -12.32 5.14
C PHE A 238 12.29 -11.41 5.10
N TYR A 239 13.01 -11.36 4.00
CA TYR A 239 14.13 -10.44 3.82
C TYR A 239 13.77 -8.97 4.13
N PRO A 240 12.59 -8.43 3.74
CA PRO A 240 12.21 -7.07 4.06
C PRO A 240 12.22 -6.75 5.55
N LYS A 241 11.73 -7.67 6.40
CA LYS A 241 11.77 -7.49 7.85
C LYS A 241 13.21 -7.36 8.35
N GLU A 242 14.06 -8.32 8.01
CA GLU A 242 15.46 -8.34 8.43
C GLU A 242 16.21 -7.08 7.98
N TYR A 243 15.96 -6.65 6.74
CA TYR A 243 16.57 -5.44 6.18
C TYR A 243 16.12 -4.18 6.93
N LEU A 244 14.80 -3.99 7.10
CA LEU A 244 14.24 -2.80 7.76
C LEU A 244 14.67 -2.73 9.23
N GLU A 245 14.61 -3.84 9.97
CA GLU A 245 15.03 -3.88 11.38
C GLU A 245 16.50 -3.54 11.55
N ARG A 246 17.38 -4.10 10.72
CA ARG A 246 18.81 -3.82 10.75
C ARG A 246 19.16 -2.40 10.33
N THR A 247 18.46 -1.87 9.29
CA THR A 247 18.77 -0.55 8.72
C THR A 247 18.30 0.60 9.62
N PHE A 248 17.13 0.43 10.24
CA PHE A 248 16.51 1.48 11.03
C PHE A 248 16.53 1.25 12.53
N TYR A 249 17.16 0.16 13.01
CA TYR A 249 17.27 -0.19 14.44
C TYR A 249 15.92 -0.20 15.15
N THR A 250 14.89 -0.72 14.51
CA THR A 250 13.52 -0.75 15.00
C THR A 250 12.91 -2.16 14.85
N LYS A 251 11.80 -2.43 15.54
CA LYS A 251 11.05 -3.68 15.34
C LYS A 251 10.04 -3.53 14.20
N VAL A 252 9.94 -4.54 13.35
CA VAL A 252 8.98 -4.64 12.26
C VAL A 252 8.03 -5.80 12.54
N ASP A 253 7.01 -5.53 13.35
CA ASP A 253 6.05 -6.54 13.83
C ASP A 253 4.84 -6.73 12.89
N ALA A 254 4.65 -5.84 11.91
CA ALA A 254 3.49 -5.84 11.03
C ALA A 254 3.87 -6.02 9.56
N PHE A 255 3.00 -6.73 8.85
CA PHE A 255 3.08 -6.98 7.41
C PHE A 255 1.79 -6.50 6.73
N SER A 256 1.88 -5.98 5.52
CA SER A 256 0.72 -5.72 4.66
C SER A 256 0.87 -6.49 3.35
N TYR A 257 -0.16 -7.26 3.00
CA TYR A 257 -0.18 -7.98 1.73
C TYR A 257 -0.35 -6.99 0.56
N PRO A 258 0.54 -7.01 -0.46
CA PRO A 258 0.33 -6.22 -1.67
C PRO A 258 -1.04 -6.47 -2.30
N PHE A 259 -1.74 -5.40 -2.68
CA PHE A 259 -3.13 -5.38 -3.13
C PHE A 259 -4.15 -5.84 -2.09
N GLY A 260 -3.84 -6.86 -1.30
CA GLY A 260 -4.56 -7.31 -0.12
C GLY A 260 -5.94 -7.96 -0.35
N GLU A 261 -6.35 -8.24 -1.59
CA GLU A 261 -7.56 -9.00 -1.89
C GLU A 261 -7.29 -10.51 -1.70
N LYS A 262 -8.34 -11.31 -1.44
CA LYS A 262 -8.21 -12.75 -1.18
C LYS A 262 -7.38 -13.49 -2.23
N GLN A 263 -7.51 -13.14 -3.50
CA GLN A 263 -6.71 -13.72 -4.59
C GLN A 263 -5.22 -13.34 -4.56
N ASP A 264 -4.84 -12.31 -3.79
CA ASP A 264 -3.47 -11.84 -3.68
C ASP A 264 -2.72 -12.46 -2.50
N TYR A 265 -3.43 -12.92 -1.46
CA TYR A 265 -2.82 -13.45 -0.24
C TYR A 265 -3.20 -14.91 0.09
N ALA A 266 -4.10 -15.55 -0.65
CA ALA A 266 -4.56 -16.91 -0.36
C ALA A 266 -3.38 -17.89 -0.18
N GLY A 267 -3.38 -18.63 0.91
CA GLY A 267 -2.29 -19.55 1.28
C GLY A 267 -1.06 -18.90 1.95
N SER A 268 -0.89 -17.59 1.88
CA SER A 268 0.29 -16.90 2.45
C SER A 268 0.23 -16.78 3.97
N GLU A 269 -0.96 -16.86 4.56
CA GLU A 269 -1.15 -16.85 6.02
C GLU A 269 -0.37 -17.98 6.71
N GLN A 270 -0.39 -19.18 6.13
CA GLN A 270 0.31 -20.33 6.69
C GLN A 270 1.83 -20.13 6.68
N LEU A 271 2.37 -19.48 5.64
CA LEU A 271 3.79 -19.15 5.55
C LEU A 271 4.21 -18.18 6.66
N LEU A 272 3.43 -17.13 6.90
CA LEU A 272 3.71 -16.16 7.97
C LEU A 272 3.64 -16.82 9.36
N ARG A 273 2.68 -17.72 9.59
CA ARG A 273 2.59 -18.51 10.83
C ARG A 273 3.81 -19.40 11.05
N ALA A 274 4.20 -20.16 10.04
CA ALA A 274 5.26 -21.15 10.15
C ALA A 274 6.62 -20.54 10.51
N VAL A 275 6.86 -19.29 10.08
CA VAL A 275 8.14 -18.62 10.30
C VAL A 275 8.13 -17.68 11.51
N SER A 276 6.94 -17.40 12.09
CA SER A 276 6.75 -16.49 13.25
C SER A 276 7.45 -15.12 13.10
N ALA A 277 7.61 -14.67 11.83
CA ALA A 277 8.36 -13.48 11.53
C ALA A 277 7.64 -12.19 11.97
N TYR A 278 6.33 -12.13 11.74
CA TYR A 278 5.49 -10.99 12.06
C TYR A 278 4.48 -11.35 13.15
N LYS A 279 3.95 -10.32 13.82
CA LYS A 279 2.85 -10.48 14.78
C LYS A 279 1.49 -10.26 14.12
N LEU A 280 1.41 -9.30 13.19
CA LEU A 280 0.18 -8.95 12.49
C LEU A 280 0.40 -8.93 10.97
N ALA A 281 -0.62 -9.36 10.21
CA ALA A 281 -0.65 -9.15 8.77
C ALA A 281 -2.03 -8.63 8.32
N PHE A 282 -2.01 -7.60 7.46
CA PHE A 282 -3.18 -6.86 7.04
C PHE A 282 -3.55 -7.14 5.59
N THR A 283 -4.84 -7.33 5.36
CA THR A 283 -5.51 -7.42 4.06
C THR A 283 -6.26 -6.12 3.75
N VAL A 284 -7.09 -6.10 2.71
CA VAL A 284 -8.08 -5.03 2.46
C VAL A 284 -9.53 -5.56 2.58
N ASP A 285 -9.70 -6.73 3.18
CA ASP A 285 -11.02 -7.23 3.54
C ASP A 285 -11.64 -6.32 4.61
N ARG A 286 -12.94 -6.01 4.49
CA ARG A 286 -13.61 -5.03 5.34
C ARG A 286 -14.38 -5.70 6.45
N PHE A 287 -13.83 -5.72 7.66
CA PHE A 287 -14.48 -6.21 8.87
C PHE A 287 -13.82 -5.65 10.14
N LEU A 288 -14.51 -5.82 11.27
CA LEU A 288 -13.97 -5.53 12.59
C LEU A 288 -12.96 -6.60 12.99
N ASN A 289 -11.76 -6.19 13.36
CA ASN A 289 -10.74 -7.11 13.88
C ASN A 289 -11.03 -7.43 15.34
N THR A 290 -11.38 -8.67 15.61
CA THR A 290 -11.63 -9.23 16.94
C THR A 290 -10.58 -10.28 17.28
N PRO A 291 -10.44 -10.74 18.55
CA PRO A 291 -9.50 -11.79 18.91
C PRO A 291 -9.72 -13.13 18.18
N GLU A 292 -10.92 -13.37 17.64
CA GLU A 292 -11.26 -14.56 16.87
C GLU A 292 -10.74 -14.50 15.41
N VAL A 293 -10.43 -13.29 14.94
CA VAL A 293 -9.83 -13.11 13.61
C VAL A 293 -8.34 -13.51 13.66
N SER A 294 -7.89 -14.25 12.65
CA SER A 294 -6.47 -14.59 12.53
C SER A 294 -5.60 -13.32 12.52
N PRO A 295 -4.57 -13.21 13.37
CA PRO A 295 -3.65 -12.07 13.36
C PRO A 295 -2.88 -11.91 12.03
N PHE A 296 -2.91 -12.92 11.17
CA PHE A 296 -2.30 -12.88 9.83
C PHE A 296 -3.31 -12.64 8.70
N ARG A 297 -4.55 -12.25 9.04
CA ARG A 297 -5.59 -11.90 8.06
C ARG A 297 -6.49 -10.78 8.61
N LEU A 298 -5.89 -9.71 9.08
CA LEU A 298 -6.62 -8.58 9.63
C LEU A 298 -7.24 -7.72 8.54
N GLY A 299 -8.48 -7.29 8.77
CA GLY A 299 -9.23 -6.47 7.84
C GLY A 299 -8.87 -5.00 7.94
N ARG A 300 -9.04 -4.29 6.81
CA ARG A 300 -8.87 -2.84 6.74
C ARG A 300 -9.95 -2.19 5.86
N TYR A 301 -10.26 -0.96 6.16
CA TYR A 301 -11.03 -0.08 5.29
C TYR A 301 -10.08 0.73 4.40
N SER A 302 -10.07 0.46 3.09
CA SER A 302 -9.33 1.27 2.12
C SER A 302 -10.03 2.60 1.93
N VAL A 303 -9.32 3.70 2.21
CA VAL A 303 -9.83 5.07 2.06
C VAL A 303 -9.60 5.54 0.64
N TYR A 304 -10.66 6.07 0.02
CA TYR A 304 -10.64 6.60 -1.35
C TYR A 304 -10.66 8.12 -1.37
N SER A 305 -10.19 8.70 -2.46
CA SER A 305 -10.18 10.16 -2.68
C SER A 305 -11.57 10.82 -2.62
N THR A 306 -12.62 10.03 -2.74
CA THR A 306 -14.03 10.48 -2.70
C THR A 306 -14.68 10.32 -1.33
N ASP A 307 -13.96 9.76 -0.35
CA ASP A 307 -14.52 9.57 0.98
C ASP A 307 -14.50 10.90 1.74
N THR A 308 -15.69 11.38 2.13
CA THR A 308 -15.83 12.49 3.08
C THR A 308 -15.70 11.95 4.51
N ALA A 309 -15.48 12.84 5.47
CA ALA A 309 -15.42 12.47 6.89
C ALA A 309 -16.71 11.79 7.37
N GLU A 310 -17.88 12.29 6.93
CA GLU A 310 -19.19 11.72 7.27
C GLU A 310 -19.34 10.31 6.71
N LYS A 311 -19.01 10.12 5.42
CA LYS A 311 -19.07 8.80 4.77
C LYS A 311 -18.15 7.81 5.47
N LEU A 312 -16.92 8.22 5.75
CA LEU A 312 -15.94 7.37 6.43
C LEU A 312 -16.43 6.94 7.82
N ILE A 313 -16.98 7.86 8.61
CA ILE A 313 -17.58 7.56 9.93
C ILE A 313 -18.76 6.60 9.77
N SER A 314 -19.66 6.84 8.82
CA SER A 314 -20.84 5.99 8.59
C SER A 314 -20.44 4.56 8.26
N ASP A 315 -19.50 4.39 7.32
CA ASP A 315 -19.03 3.09 6.86
C ASP A 315 -18.30 2.33 8.00
N LEU A 316 -17.43 3.02 8.75
CA LEU A 316 -16.71 2.42 9.87
C LEU A 316 -17.64 2.01 11.02
N LYS A 317 -18.67 2.81 11.32
CA LYS A 317 -19.69 2.44 12.31
C LYS A 317 -20.49 1.22 11.89
N ALA A 318 -20.88 1.13 10.63
CA ALA A 318 -21.56 -0.03 10.09
C ALA A 318 -20.71 -1.31 10.23
N LEU A 319 -19.39 -1.23 9.99
CA LEU A 319 -18.46 -2.35 10.20
C LEU A 319 -18.29 -2.71 11.68
N ALA A 320 -18.32 -1.74 12.57
CA ALA A 320 -18.23 -1.94 14.01
C ALA A 320 -19.57 -2.37 14.63
N GLN A 321 -20.68 -2.36 13.90
CA GLN A 321 -22.05 -2.61 14.38
C GLN A 321 -22.49 -1.64 15.51
N VAL A 322 -22.18 -0.33 15.34
CA VAL A 322 -22.44 0.74 16.34
C VAL A 322 -23.27 1.86 15.73
#